data_c2ca7fb59556396f385185f337aa8829
#
_entry.id   c2ca7fb59556396f385185f337aa8829
#
_cell.length_a   1.000
_cell.length_b   1.000
_cell.length_c   1.000
_cell.angle_alpha   90.00
_cell.angle_beta   90.00
_cell.angle_gamma   90.00
#
_symmetry.space_group_name_H-M   'P 1'
#
loop_
_entity.id
_entity.type
_entity.pdbx_description
1 polymer ?
#
loop_
_entity_poly.entity_id
_entity_poly.type
_entity_poly.pdbx_seq_one_letter_code
_entity_poly.pdbx_strand_id
1 'polypeptide(L)'
;MAYEKGARRFRPVGSRKKKTAPKYGPTGTGCPVVEEAVARLYRDQSEAHFWDLMNALNYALELKTRVLVPLDAATDPQSGAAPWAALPIPEEKAEDLPPWLLHTRRERTYLPLFTSVKTAEAERTTATRPMAERGMREAMTYALNTEGLDGVVIDPWTNSATLDNSILKGLLRAARGDLDAPGADELDCGYEAACHGWWDEAVHYYKRAADEGNTEALALLADC
;
A
#
# COMPACT_ATOMS: atom_id res chain seq x y z
N MET A 1 -13.92 -46.87 6.29
CA MET A 1 -13.48 -45.74 7.15
C MET A 1 -13.36 -44.49 6.27
N ALA A 2 -14.32 -43.60 6.39
CA ALA A 2 -14.37 -42.39 5.61
C ALA A 2 -13.68 -41.27 6.40
N TYR A 3 -12.64 -40.70 5.85
CA TYR A 3 -12.00 -39.50 6.39
C TYR A 3 -12.79 -38.27 5.96
N GLU A 4 -13.57 -37.70 6.86
CA GLU A 4 -14.14 -36.35 6.69
C GLU A 4 -13.03 -35.31 6.75
N LYS A 5 -12.74 -34.69 5.62
CA LYS A 5 -11.95 -33.48 5.55
C LYS A 5 -12.79 -32.31 6.10
N GLY A 6 -12.60 -31.99 7.36
CA GLY A 6 -13.15 -30.79 7.98
C GLY A 6 -12.53 -29.55 7.36
N ALA A 7 -13.22 -28.95 6.41
CA ALA A 7 -12.91 -27.61 5.94
C ALA A 7 -13.04 -26.63 7.12
N ARG A 8 -11.94 -26.16 7.64
CA ARG A 8 -11.92 -25.06 8.62
C ARG A 8 -12.45 -23.80 7.92
N ARG A 9 -13.74 -23.56 8.05
CA ARG A 9 -14.32 -22.28 7.68
C ARG A 9 -13.64 -21.19 8.52
N PHE A 10 -12.94 -20.30 7.84
CA PHE A 10 -12.44 -19.08 8.42
C PHE A 10 -13.62 -18.33 9.03
N ARG A 11 -13.73 -18.32 10.35
CA ARG A 11 -14.69 -17.48 11.06
C ARG A 11 -14.07 -16.09 11.13
N PRO A 12 -14.68 -15.05 10.55
CA PRO A 12 -14.22 -13.71 10.81
C PRO A 12 -14.30 -13.46 12.34
N VAL A 13 -13.15 -13.10 12.89
CA VAL A 13 -13.01 -12.81 14.31
C VAL A 13 -13.91 -11.64 14.68
N GLY A 14 -14.94 -11.93 15.47
CA GLY A 14 -15.62 -10.93 16.28
C GLY A 14 -16.87 -10.32 15.68
N SER A 15 -17.99 -10.55 16.38
CA SER A 15 -19.26 -9.85 16.20
C SER A 15 -19.05 -8.33 16.10
N ARG A 16 -19.68 -7.75 15.10
CA ARG A 16 -19.72 -6.32 14.79
C ARG A 16 -20.30 -5.47 15.93
N LYS A 17 -19.49 -5.18 16.93
CA LYS A 17 -19.56 -3.87 17.56
C LYS A 17 -18.90 -2.92 16.57
N LYS A 18 -19.54 -1.81 16.19
CA LYS A 18 -18.91 -0.71 15.46
C LYS A 18 -17.63 -0.35 16.20
N LYS A 19 -16.51 -0.96 15.82
CA LYS A 19 -15.20 -0.58 16.32
C LYS A 19 -14.92 0.75 15.63
N THR A 20 -14.99 1.83 16.39
CA THR A 20 -14.33 3.07 15.99
C THR A 20 -12.94 2.71 15.56
N ALA A 21 -12.52 3.20 14.38
CA ALA A 21 -11.16 3.01 13.90
C ALA A 21 -10.17 3.33 15.03
N PRO A 22 -9.16 2.48 15.24
CA PRO A 22 -8.19 2.71 16.30
C PRO A 22 -7.56 4.07 16.10
N LYS A 23 -7.63 4.91 17.14
CA LYS A 23 -7.04 6.24 17.13
C LYS A 23 -5.57 6.11 17.52
N TYR A 24 -4.69 6.41 16.57
CA TYR A 24 -3.27 6.59 16.82
C TYR A 24 -2.95 8.07 16.80
N GLY A 25 -2.52 8.59 17.94
CA GLY A 25 -2.25 10.00 18.08
C GLY A 25 -3.49 10.88 17.94
N PRO A 26 -3.31 12.20 17.87
CA PRO A 26 -4.39 13.18 17.85
C PRO A 26 -5.24 13.16 16.57
N THR A 27 -4.77 12.55 15.50
CA THR A 27 -5.41 12.57 14.17
C THR A 27 -6.28 11.36 13.88
N GLY A 28 -6.19 10.30 14.68
CA GLY A 28 -6.86 9.03 14.39
C GLY A 28 -6.20 8.21 13.27
N THR A 29 -5.00 8.59 12.84
CA THR A 29 -4.18 7.80 11.92
C THR A 29 -3.71 6.51 12.59
N GLY A 30 -3.75 5.43 11.86
CA GLY A 30 -3.19 4.15 12.28
C GLY A 30 -4.07 2.96 11.98
N CYS A 31 -3.43 1.81 11.84
CA CYS A 31 -4.10 0.53 11.68
C CYS A 31 -3.34 -0.58 12.42
N PRO A 32 -3.73 -0.92 13.66
CA PRO A 32 -3.05 -1.95 14.45
C PRO A 32 -2.97 -3.29 13.76
N VAL A 33 -3.96 -3.62 12.94
CA VAL A 33 -4.00 -4.89 12.21
C VAL A 33 -2.87 -4.95 11.19
N VAL A 34 -2.58 -3.84 10.49
CA VAL A 34 -1.45 -3.74 9.57
C VAL A 34 -0.14 -3.76 10.34
N GLU A 35 0.00 -2.97 11.42
CA GLU A 35 1.23 -2.94 12.25
C GLU A 35 1.57 -4.34 12.78
N GLU A 36 0.58 -5.08 13.27
CA GLU A 36 0.79 -6.44 13.77
C GLU A 36 1.18 -7.42 12.67
N ALA A 37 0.53 -7.33 11.49
CA ALA A 37 0.84 -8.18 10.35
C ALA A 37 2.25 -7.90 9.80
N VAL A 38 2.64 -6.62 9.68
CA VAL A 38 4.01 -6.21 9.30
C VAL A 38 5.02 -6.73 10.31
N ALA A 39 4.74 -6.61 11.61
CA ALA A 39 5.65 -7.10 12.65
C ALA A 39 5.80 -8.63 12.64
N ARG A 40 4.75 -9.39 12.28
CA ARG A 40 4.84 -10.83 12.13
C ARG A 40 5.69 -11.20 10.93
N LEU A 41 5.42 -10.62 9.76
CA LEU A 41 6.18 -10.85 8.55
C LEU A 41 7.66 -10.46 8.70
N TYR A 42 7.95 -9.37 9.40
CA TYR A 42 9.32 -8.93 9.65
C TYR A 42 10.12 -9.94 10.48
N ARG A 43 9.48 -10.57 11.49
CA ARG A 43 10.10 -11.58 12.35
C ARG A 43 10.25 -12.95 11.69
N ASP A 44 9.29 -13.32 10.87
CA ASP A 44 9.23 -14.62 10.20
C ASP A 44 8.65 -14.42 8.78
N GLN A 45 9.55 -14.42 7.78
CA GLN A 45 9.25 -14.22 6.37
C GLN A 45 8.64 -15.46 5.73
N SER A 46 7.56 -15.97 6.32
CA SER A 46 6.80 -17.09 5.79
C SER A 46 5.72 -16.64 4.81
N GLU A 47 5.33 -17.53 3.90
CA GLU A 47 4.22 -17.30 2.99
C GLU A 47 2.91 -17.03 3.74
N ALA A 48 2.67 -17.70 4.86
CA ALA A 48 1.50 -17.49 5.70
C ALA A 48 1.44 -16.05 6.22
N HIS A 49 2.56 -15.51 6.72
CA HIS A 49 2.60 -14.13 7.21
C HIS A 49 2.54 -13.09 6.08
N PHE A 50 3.04 -13.44 4.89
CA PHE A 50 2.85 -12.59 3.71
C PHE A 50 1.35 -12.46 3.37
N TRP A 51 0.62 -13.56 3.31
CA TRP A 51 -0.83 -13.53 3.06
C TRP A 51 -1.61 -12.87 4.19
N ASP A 52 -1.19 -13.03 5.45
CA ASP A 52 -1.75 -12.29 6.58
C ASP A 52 -1.60 -10.77 6.38
N LEU A 53 -0.45 -10.31 5.89
CA LEU A 53 -0.23 -8.89 5.58
C LEU A 53 -1.11 -8.43 4.42
N MET A 54 -1.22 -9.20 3.34
CA MET A 54 -2.09 -8.85 2.21
C MET A 54 -3.56 -8.71 2.65
N ASN A 55 -4.04 -9.63 3.48
CA ASN A 55 -5.39 -9.57 4.05
C ASN A 55 -5.58 -8.35 4.97
N ALA A 56 -4.58 -8.02 5.79
CA ALA A 56 -4.61 -6.85 6.65
C ALA A 56 -4.65 -5.55 5.86
N LEU A 57 -3.90 -5.47 4.77
CA LEU A 57 -3.88 -4.30 3.87
C LEU A 57 -5.20 -4.15 3.11
N ASN A 58 -5.77 -5.24 2.57
CA ASN A 58 -7.10 -5.21 1.96
C ASN A 58 -8.16 -4.69 2.94
N TYR A 59 -8.14 -5.20 4.16
CA TYR A 59 -9.05 -4.72 5.22
C TYR A 59 -8.84 -3.22 5.52
N ALA A 60 -7.60 -2.76 5.58
CA ALA A 60 -7.29 -1.35 5.80
C ALA A 60 -7.78 -0.46 4.65
N LEU A 61 -7.67 -0.93 3.40
CA LEU A 61 -8.16 -0.24 2.21
C LEU A 61 -9.69 -0.14 2.19
N GLU A 62 -10.40 -1.19 2.61
CA GLU A 62 -11.87 -1.18 2.78
C GLU A 62 -12.32 -0.19 3.85
N LEU A 63 -11.58 -0.12 4.96
CA LEU A 63 -11.85 0.82 6.05
C LEU A 63 -11.45 2.27 5.73
N LYS A 64 -10.88 2.53 4.56
CA LYS A 64 -10.33 3.85 4.16
C LYS A 64 -9.35 4.37 5.21
N THR A 65 -8.46 3.49 5.68
CA THR A 65 -7.45 3.82 6.68
C THR A 65 -6.55 4.93 6.16
N ARG A 66 -6.18 5.84 7.06
CA ARG A 66 -5.24 6.93 6.76
C ARG A 66 -3.84 6.57 7.26
N VAL A 67 -2.84 7.09 6.57
CA VAL A 67 -1.42 6.94 6.85
C VAL A 67 -0.73 8.29 6.86
N LEU A 68 0.44 8.36 7.47
CA LEU A 68 1.28 9.54 7.43
C LEU A 68 2.30 9.40 6.30
N VAL A 69 2.42 10.46 5.49
CA VAL A 69 3.38 10.58 4.39
C VAL A 69 4.28 11.77 4.68
N PRO A 70 5.61 11.57 4.79
CA PRO A 70 6.53 12.67 5.01
C PRO A 70 6.61 13.55 3.75
N LEU A 71 6.69 14.86 3.96
CA LEU A 71 6.77 15.84 2.89
C LEU A 71 8.21 16.33 2.72
N ASP A 72 8.58 16.65 1.49
CA ASP A 72 9.84 17.29 1.17
C ASP A 72 9.70 18.82 1.22
N ALA A 73 9.33 19.31 2.39
CA ALA A 73 9.24 20.73 2.68
C ALA A 73 10.29 21.10 3.73
N ALA A 74 10.88 22.28 3.59
CA ALA A 74 11.79 22.81 4.60
C ALA A 74 11.01 22.95 5.93
N THR A 75 11.47 22.25 6.95
CA THR A 75 11.01 22.52 8.32
C THR A 75 11.37 23.95 8.68
N ASP A 76 10.45 24.66 9.33
CA ASP A 76 10.75 26.00 9.84
C ASP A 76 11.97 25.92 10.79
N PRO A 77 13.11 26.52 10.41
CA PRO A 77 14.33 26.42 11.20
C PRO A 77 14.22 27.11 12.57
N GLN A 78 13.17 27.89 12.81
CA GLN A 78 13.00 28.62 14.07
C GLN A 78 12.29 27.83 15.16
N SER A 79 11.47 26.84 14.81
CA SER A 79 10.69 26.13 15.82
C SER A 79 11.40 24.90 16.39
N GLY A 80 12.33 24.28 15.67
CA GLY A 80 13.05 23.07 16.13
C GLY A 80 12.18 21.88 16.54
N ALA A 81 10.87 22.11 16.63
CA ALA A 81 9.87 21.13 16.97
C ALA A 81 9.29 20.56 15.67
N ALA A 82 8.99 19.27 15.65
CA ALA A 82 8.24 18.66 14.58
C ALA A 82 6.76 19.08 14.70
N PRO A 83 6.31 20.17 14.03
CA PRO A 83 4.98 20.74 14.25
C PRO A 83 3.87 19.78 13.83
N TRP A 84 4.19 18.78 13.03
CA TRP A 84 3.27 17.73 12.57
C TRP A 84 3.02 16.66 13.63
N ALA A 85 3.94 16.44 14.58
CA ALA A 85 3.79 15.42 15.62
C ALA A 85 2.49 15.61 16.45
N ALA A 86 2.08 16.89 16.62
CA ALA A 86 0.83 17.22 17.28
C ALA A 86 -0.36 17.33 16.30
N LEU A 87 -0.12 17.76 15.08
CA LEU A 87 -1.14 18.09 14.07
C LEU A 87 -0.58 17.83 12.66
N PRO A 88 -0.70 16.59 12.12
CA PRO A 88 -0.38 16.34 10.73
C PRO A 88 -1.17 17.27 9.80
N ILE A 89 -0.55 17.66 8.71
CA ILE A 89 -1.16 18.53 7.70
C ILE A 89 -2.27 17.71 7.00
N PRO A 90 -3.53 18.18 7.01
CA PRO A 90 -4.60 17.53 6.26
C PRO A 90 -4.28 17.46 4.76
N GLU A 91 -4.80 16.43 4.09
CA GLU A 91 -4.53 16.16 2.68
C GLU A 91 -4.80 17.36 1.78
N GLU A 92 -5.94 18.04 1.97
CA GLU A 92 -6.32 19.20 1.17
C GLU A 92 -5.32 20.38 1.27
N LYS A 93 -4.54 20.44 2.35
CA LYS A 93 -3.50 21.47 2.56
C LYS A 93 -2.11 21.02 2.13
N ALA A 94 -1.93 19.73 1.92
CA ALA A 94 -0.66 19.11 1.53
C ALA A 94 -0.61 18.74 0.03
N GLU A 95 -1.68 19.05 -0.72
CA GLU A 95 -1.84 18.63 -2.12
C GLU A 95 -0.70 19.15 -3.02
N ASP A 96 -0.24 20.36 -2.77
CA ASP A 96 0.84 21.01 -3.54
C ASP A 96 2.25 20.68 -3.03
N LEU A 97 2.37 19.94 -1.92
CA LEU A 97 3.67 19.63 -1.33
C LEU A 97 4.16 18.24 -1.78
N PRO A 98 5.36 18.15 -2.39
CA PRO A 98 5.90 16.88 -2.82
C PRO A 98 6.19 15.98 -1.62
N PRO A 99 5.91 14.68 -1.71
CA PRO A 99 6.31 13.73 -0.69
C PRO A 99 7.84 13.57 -0.67
N TRP A 100 8.37 13.36 0.52
CA TRP A 100 9.74 12.94 0.66
C TRP A 100 9.88 11.46 0.29
N LEU A 101 10.89 11.12 -0.51
CA LEU A 101 11.10 9.78 -1.05
C LEU A 101 12.30 9.11 -0.37
N LEU A 102 12.19 7.80 -0.17
CA LEU A 102 13.25 6.97 0.37
C LEU A 102 14.05 6.34 -0.76
N HIS A 103 15.33 6.73 -0.87
CA HIS A 103 16.26 6.13 -1.82
C HIS A 103 17.09 5.03 -1.14
N THR A 104 17.12 3.87 -1.76
CA THR A 104 17.92 2.74 -1.28
C THR A 104 19.31 2.71 -1.93
N ARG A 105 20.24 1.95 -1.33
CA ARG A 105 21.58 1.75 -1.91
C ARG A 105 21.57 1.02 -3.27
N ARG A 106 20.44 0.41 -3.65
CA ARG A 106 20.26 -0.30 -4.93
C ARG A 106 19.55 0.57 -5.98
N GLU A 107 19.62 1.90 -5.82
CA GLU A 107 18.98 2.88 -6.71
C GLU A 107 17.45 2.73 -6.85
N ARG A 108 16.83 2.05 -5.88
CA ARG A 108 15.37 1.94 -5.80
C ARG A 108 14.80 3.10 -4.99
N THR A 109 13.66 3.61 -5.44
CA THR A 109 12.97 4.74 -4.82
C THR A 109 11.58 4.35 -4.37
N TYR A 110 11.27 4.58 -3.10
CA TYR A 110 9.99 4.20 -2.50
C TYR A 110 9.31 5.39 -1.83
N LEU A 111 7.98 5.38 -1.83
CA LEU A 111 7.18 6.26 -1.00
C LEU A 111 7.06 5.65 0.40
N PRO A 112 7.61 6.27 1.46
CA PRO A 112 7.44 5.79 2.82
C PRO A 112 6.05 6.14 3.35
N LEU A 113 5.39 5.15 3.94
CA LEU A 113 4.09 5.28 4.60
C LEU A 113 4.25 4.90 6.07
N PHE A 114 3.75 5.73 6.96
CA PHE A 114 3.78 5.44 8.39
C PHE A 114 2.38 5.18 8.92
N THR A 115 2.24 4.08 9.64
CA THR A 115 0.97 3.67 10.21
C THR A 115 0.61 4.48 11.46
N SER A 116 1.57 5.11 12.10
CA SER A 116 1.37 5.94 13.28
C SER A 116 2.45 7.01 13.44
N VAL A 117 2.17 8.00 14.28
CA VAL A 117 3.17 9.01 14.69
C VAL A 117 4.38 8.34 15.32
N LYS A 118 4.18 7.30 16.12
CA LYS A 118 5.25 6.55 16.78
C LYS A 118 6.23 5.94 15.78
N THR A 119 5.73 5.34 14.69
CA THR A 119 6.60 4.74 13.66
C THR A 119 7.31 5.79 12.84
N ALA A 120 6.67 6.94 12.60
CA ALA A 120 7.27 8.09 11.92
C ALA A 120 8.38 8.76 12.74
N GLU A 121 8.24 8.82 14.06
CA GLU A 121 9.24 9.42 14.99
C GLU A 121 10.39 8.48 15.33
N ALA A 122 10.36 7.22 14.91
CA ALA A 122 11.37 6.24 15.23
C ALA A 122 12.76 6.60 14.66
N GLU A 123 12.82 7.43 13.62
CA GLU A 123 14.06 7.91 13.02
C GLU A 123 14.07 9.45 12.90
N ARG A 124 15.20 10.05 13.26
CA ARG A 124 15.37 11.52 13.27
C ARG A 124 15.08 12.17 11.92
N THR A 125 15.42 11.50 10.83
CA THR A 125 15.24 12.03 9.47
C THR A 125 13.77 12.31 9.16
N THR A 126 12.86 11.48 9.67
CA THR A 126 11.41 11.65 9.49
C THR A 126 10.77 12.40 10.66
N ALA A 127 11.33 12.26 11.87
CA ALA A 127 10.86 12.98 13.06
C ALA A 127 10.90 14.52 12.93
N THR A 128 11.75 15.05 12.05
CA THR A 128 11.89 16.49 11.81
C THR A 128 11.19 16.98 10.55
N ARG A 129 10.47 16.11 9.81
CA ARG A 129 9.77 16.49 8.58
C ARG A 129 8.30 16.75 8.83
N PRO A 130 7.69 17.67 8.08
CA PRO A 130 6.26 17.78 8.07
C PRO A 130 5.63 16.50 7.50
N MET A 131 4.49 16.11 8.05
CA MET A 131 3.74 14.92 7.64
C MET A 131 2.39 15.33 7.10
N ALA A 132 1.99 14.73 5.99
CA ALA A 132 0.62 14.78 5.51
C ALA A 132 -0.13 13.52 5.97
N GLU A 133 -1.37 13.69 6.39
CA GLU A 133 -2.30 12.59 6.57
C GLU A 133 -3.00 12.31 5.24
N ARG A 134 -2.77 11.14 4.65
CA ARG A 134 -3.36 10.72 3.37
C ARG A 134 -4.11 9.40 3.53
N GLY A 135 -5.12 9.18 2.70
CA GLY A 135 -5.72 7.85 2.57
C GLY A 135 -4.69 6.83 2.09
N MET A 136 -4.69 5.62 2.66
CA MET A 136 -3.73 4.58 2.28
C MET A 136 -3.86 4.24 0.80
N ARG A 137 -5.10 4.16 0.27
CA ARG A 137 -5.37 3.91 -1.14
C ARG A 137 -4.77 5.00 -2.03
N GLU A 138 -5.03 6.27 -1.70
CA GLU A 138 -4.55 7.41 -2.45
C GLU A 138 -3.02 7.47 -2.48
N ALA A 139 -2.38 7.19 -1.34
CA ALA A 139 -0.92 7.14 -1.25
C ALA A 139 -0.32 6.00 -2.09
N MET A 140 -0.92 4.81 -2.06
CA MET A 140 -0.49 3.68 -2.89
C MET A 140 -0.73 3.94 -4.39
N THR A 141 -1.87 4.54 -4.74
CA THR A 141 -2.17 4.92 -6.13
C THR A 141 -1.21 6.00 -6.64
N TYR A 142 -0.87 6.98 -5.79
CA TYR A 142 0.15 7.97 -6.11
C TYR A 142 1.50 7.32 -6.43
N ALA A 143 1.94 6.35 -5.60
CA ALA A 143 3.20 5.65 -5.82
C ALA A 143 3.21 4.89 -7.15
N LEU A 144 2.09 4.26 -7.51
CA LEU A 144 1.93 3.50 -8.74
C LEU A 144 1.97 4.38 -10.00
N ASN A 145 1.41 5.59 -9.92
CA ASN A 145 1.27 6.51 -11.06
C ASN A 145 2.44 7.49 -11.18
N THR A 146 3.39 7.47 -10.24
CA THR A 146 4.55 8.35 -10.27
C THR A 146 5.74 7.64 -10.89
N GLU A 147 6.20 8.17 -12.02
CA GLU A 147 7.38 7.66 -12.72
C GLU A 147 8.62 7.69 -11.80
N GLY A 148 9.42 6.62 -11.84
CA GLY A 148 10.63 6.49 -11.02
C GLY A 148 10.39 6.02 -9.59
N LEU A 149 9.13 5.74 -9.20
CA LEU A 149 8.83 5.06 -7.94
C LEU A 149 8.72 3.54 -8.14
N ASP A 150 9.41 2.79 -7.31
CA ASP A 150 9.41 1.32 -7.33
C ASP A 150 8.32 0.70 -6.45
N GLY A 151 7.61 1.53 -5.68
CA GLY A 151 6.54 1.10 -4.79
C GLY A 151 6.44 1.91 -3.51
N VAL A 152 5.94 1.27 -2.45
CA VAL A 152 5.85 1.86 -1.10
C VAL A 152 6.62 1.04 -0.08
N VAL A 153 7.04 1.67 1.00
CA VAL A 153 7.57 1.00 2.18
C VAL A 153 6.78 1.43 3.41
N ILE A 154 6.23 0.45 4.11
CA ILE A 154 5.44 0.65 5.34
C ILE A 154 6.38 0.61 6.52
N ASP A 155 6.33 1.62 7.38
CA ASP A 155 7.09 1.76 8.64
C ASP A 155 8.59 1.45 8.50
N PRO A 156 9.32 2.14 7.61
CA PRO A 156 10.68 1.79 7.20
C PRO A 156 11.70 1.72 8.35
N TRP A 157 11.43 2.37 9.48
CA TRP A 157 12.36 2.50 10.60
C TRP A 157 12.10 1.56 11.78
N THR A 158 11.07 0.76 11.68
CA THR A 158 10.69 -0.21 12.72
C THR A 158 10.59 -1.61 12.10
N ASN A 159 9.46 -2.28 12.27
CA ASN A 159 9.16 -3.47 11.48
C ASN A 159 8.69 -3.00 10.10
N SER A 160 9.46 -3.26 9.06
CA SER A 160 9.16 -2.71 7.74
C SER A 160 8.64 -3.77 6.77
N ALA A 161 7.75 -3.36 5.89
CA ALA A 161 7.34 -4.15 4.73
C ALA A 161 7.46 -3.29 3.46
N THR A 162 8.13 -3.84 2.44
CA THR A 162 8.25 -3.20 1.12
C THR A 162 7.27 -3.86 0.18
N LEU A 163 6.45 -3.05 -0.48
CA LEU A 163 5.49 -3.47 -1.50
C LEU A 163 5.92 -2.84 -2.81
N ASP A 164 6.37 -3.64 -3.74
CA ASP A 164 6.70 -3.17 -5.08
C ASP A 164 5.43 -2.88 -5.92
N ASN A 165 5.63 -2.32 -7.10
CA ASN A 165 4.52 -1.93 -7.96
C ASN A 165 3.65 -3.10 -8.40
N SER A 166 4.19 -4.32 -8.51
CA SER A 166 3.39 -5.51 -8.88
C SER A 166 2.43 -5.90 -7.75
N ILE A 167 2.92 -5.92 -6.52
CA ILE A 167 2.10 -6.19 -5.33
C ILE A 167 1.05 -5.09 -5.15
N LEU A 168 1.42 -3.80 -5.34
CA LEU A 168 0.48 -2.68 -5.23
C LEU A 168 -0.66 -2.79 -6.25
N LYS A 169 -0.35 -3.16 -7.49
CA LYS A 169 -1.38 -3.36 -8.53
C LYS A 169 -2.37 -4.44 -8.10
N GLY A 170 -1.89 -5.62 -7.72
CA GLY A 170 -2.75 -6.71 -7.27
C GLY A 170 -3.61 -6.32 -6.06
N LEU A 171 -3.00 -5.67 -5.06
CA LEU A 171 -3.70 -5.24 -3.85
C LEU A 171 -4.81 -4.20 -4.14
N LEU A 172 -4.53 -3.20 -4.97
CA LEU A 172 -5.50 -2.16 -5.30
C LEU A 172 -6.64 -2.69 -6.17
N ARG A 173 -6.39 -3.67 -7.03
CA ARG A 173 -7.41 -4.38 -7.81
C ARG A 173 -8.30 -5.23 -6.91
N ALA A 174 -7.71 -6.05 -6.06
CA ALA A 174 -8.45 -6.87 -5.09
C ALA A 174 -9.39 -6.01 -4.22
N ALA A 175 -8.91 -4.86 -3.76
CA ALA A 175 -9.69 -3.95 -2.95
C ALA A 175 -10.81 -3.19 -3.71
N ARG A 176 -10.78 -3.19 -5.05
CA ARG A 176 -11.90 -2.69 -5.89
C ARG A 176 -12.94 -3.75 -6.21
N GLY A 177 -12.64 -5.01 -5.96
CA GLY A 177 -13.45 -6.14 -6.43
C GLY A 177 -13.22 -6.49 -7.91
N ASP A 178 -12.16 -5.94 -8.51
CA ASP A 178 -11.87 -6.10 -9.95
C ASP A 178 -11.26 -7.48 -10.28
N LEU A 179 -11.02 -8.33 -9.28
CA LEU A 179 -10.52 -9.70 -9.50
C LEU A 179 -11.52 -10.59 -10.24
N ASP A 180 -12.83 -10.28 -10.12
CA ASP A 180 -13.90 -10.97 -10.84
C ASP A 180 -14.24 -10.27 -12.16
N ALA A 181 -13.50 -9.23 -12.55
CA ALA A 181 -13.73 -8.56 -13.83
C ALA A 181 -13.42 -9.51 -15.00
N PRO A 182 -14.19 -9.45 -16.09
CA PRO A 182 -13.90 -10.25 -17.27
C PRO A 182 -12.45 -10.05 -17.74
N GLY A 183 -11.71 -11.13 -17.99
CA GLY A 183 -10.31 -11.07 -18.44
C GLY A 183 -9.32 -10.59 -17.40
N ALA A 184 -9.64 -10.65 -16.10
CA ALA A 184 -8.74 -10.21 -15.04
C ALA A 184 -7.47 -11.08 -14.98
N ASP A 185 -7.61 -12.41 -15.12
CA ASP A 185 -6.47 -13.34 -15.08
C ASP A 185 -5.53 -13.12 -16.28
N GLU A 186 -6.09 -12.90 -17.47
CA GLU A 186 -5.33 -12.58 -18.67
C GLU A 186 -4.61 -11.23 -18.54
N LEU A 187 -5.27 -10.24 -17.95
CA LEU A 187 -4.66 -8.94 -17.71
C LEU A 187 -3.47 -9.04 -16.76
N ASP A 188 -3.56 -9.86 -15.71
CA ASP A 188 -2.46 -10.10 -14.77
C ASP A 188 -1.27 -10.80 -15.44
N CYS A 189 -1.54 -11.83 -16.25
CA CYS A 189 -0.50 -12.48 -17.06
C CYS A 189 0.18 -11.48 -18.01
N GLY A 190 -0.59 -10.57 -18.61
CA GLY A 190 -0.07 -9.50 -19.45
C GLY A 190 0.87 -8.55 -18.71
N TYR A 191 0.49 -8.14 -17.51
CA TYR A 191 1.35 -7.31 -16.65
C TYR A 191 2.63 -8.02 -16.24
N GLU A 192 2.55 -9.30 -15.87
CA GLU A 192 3.73 -10.10 -15.53
C GLU A 192 4.70 -10.20 -16.71
N ALA A 193 4.18 -10.52 -17.88
CA ALA A 193 4.98 -10.55 -19.12
C ALA A 193 5.63 -9.21 -19.43
N ALA A 194 4.90 -8.09 -19.29
CA ALA A 194 5.43 -6.75 -19.50
C ALA A 194 6.55 -6.40 -18.50
N CYS A 195 6.40 -6.80 -17.22
CA CYS A 195 7.43 -6.60 -16.19
C CYS A 195 8.74 -7.34 -16.51
N HIS A 196 8.66 -8.47 -17.23
CA HIS A 196 9.82 -9.22 -17.72
C HIS A 196 10.34 -8.72 -19.07
N GLY A 197 9.71 -7.72 -19.68
CA GLY A 197 10.06 -7.21 -21.00
C GLY A 197 9.63 -8.12 -22.17
N TRP A 198 8.74 -9.06 -21.92
CA TRP A 198 8.20 -9.99 -22.93
C TRP A 198 6.99 -9.35 -23.61
N TRP A 199 7.25 -8.32 -24.39
CA TRP A 199 6.19 -7.46 -24.93
C TRP A 199 5.22 -8.18 -25.86
N ASP A 200 5.69 -9.14 -26.67
CA ASP A 200 4.83 -9.93 -27.56
C ASP A 200 3.82 -10.78 -26.76
N GLU A 201 4.26 -11.35 -25.65
CA GLU A 201 3.42 -12.13 -24.74
C GLU A 201 2.46 -11.21 -23.99
N ALA A 202 2.94 -10.06 -23.50
CA ALA A 202 2.09 -9.07 -22.83
C ALA A 202 0.93 -8.62 -23.73
N VAL A 203 1.23 -8.26 -24.99
CA VAL A 203 0.21 -7.88 -25.98
C VAL A 203 -0.75 -9.02 -26.26
N HIS A 204 -0.28 -10.27 -26.30
CA HIS A 204 -1.15 -11.43 -26.48
C HIS A 204 -2.16 -11.57 -25.35
N TYR A 205 -1.71 -11.47 -24.09
CA TYR A 205 -2.58 -11.54 -22.92
C TYR A 205 -3.54 -10.35 -22.83
N TYR A 206 -3.07 -9.13 -23.12
CA TYR A 206 -3.94 -7.95 -23.14
C TYR A 206 -5.05 -8.07 -24.20
N LYS A 207 -4.76 -8.65 -25.38
CA LYS A 207 -5.81 -8.92 -26.38
C LYS A 207 -6.86 -9.88 -25.87
N ARG A 208 -6.44 -10.97 -25.21
CA ARG A 208 -7.39 -11.94 -24.62
C ARG A 208 -8.25 -11.28 -23.55
N ALA A 209 -7.63 -10.51 -22.64
CA ALA A 209 -8.37 -9.76 -21.63
C ALA A 209 -9.39 -8.79 -22.26
N ALA A 210 -8.99 -8.09 -23.31
CA ALA A 210 -9.87 -7.17 -24.04
C ALA A 210 -11.04 -7.90 -24.74
N ASP A 211 -10.78 -9.08 -25.31
CA ASP A 211 -11.80 -9.91 -25.93
C ASP A 211 -12.85 -10.40 -24.91
N GLU A 212 -12.47 -10.56 -23.66
CA GLU A 212 -13.36 -10.86 -22.54
C GLU A 212 -14.10 -9.63 -22.00
N GLY A 213 -13.80 -8.45 -22.52
CA GLY A 213 -14.46 -7.20 -22.16
C GLY A 213 -13.72 -6.35 -21.12
N ASN A 214 -12.45 -6.64 -20.86
CA ASN A 214 -11.64 -5.85 -19.94
C ASN A 214 -11.26 -4.50 -20.53
N THR A 215 -11.78 -3.41 -19.95
CA THR A 215 -11.56 -2.06 -20.46
C THR A 215 -10.16 -1.51 -20.20
N GLU A 216 -9.49 -1.99 -19.14
CA GLU A 216 -8.10 -1.63 -18.83
C GLU A 216 -7.14 -2.21 -19.88
N ALA A 217 -7.39 -3.46 -20.29
CA ALA A 217 -6.62 -4.11 -21.35
C ALA A 217 -6.72 -3.37 -22.69
N LEU A 218 -7.90 -2.82 -23.00
CA LEU A 218 -8.08 -1.98 -24.21
C LEU A 218 -7.23 -0.72 -24.15
N ALA A 219 -7.12 -0.06 -23.00
CA ALA A 219 -6.28 1.11 -22.82
C ALA A 219 -4.79 0.77 -23.00
N LEU A 220 -4.34 -0.34 -22.38
CA LEU A 220 -2.94 -0.80 -22.49
C LEU A 220 -2.53 -1.18 -23.92
N LEU A 221 -3.45 -1.75 -24.69
CA LEU A 221 -3.22 -2.05 -26.10
C LEU A 221 -3.10 -0.80 -26.98
N ALA A 222 -3.71 0.31 -26.56
CA ALA A 222 -3.60 1.58 -27.29
C ALA A 222 -2.24 2.25 -27.07
N ASP A 223 -1.54 1.90 -25.98
CA ASP A 223 -0.23 2.46 -25.62
C ASP A 223 0.95 1.57 -26.07
N CYS A 224 0.66 0.37 -26.64
CA CYS A 224 1.66 -0.54 -27.21
C CYS A 224 1.85 -0.32 -28.71
#